data_86ce70b3d017de074f71007ede3be1bc
#
_entry.id   86ce70b3d017de074f71007ede3be1bc
#
_cell.length_a   1.000
_cell.length_b   1.000
_cell.length_c   1.000
_cell.angle_alpha   90.00
_cell.angle_beta   90.00
_cell.angle_gamma   90.00
#
_symmetry.space_group_name_H-M   'P 1'
#
loop_
_entity.id
_entity.type
_entity.pdbx_description
1 polymer ?
#
loop_
_entity_poly.entity_id
_entity_poly.type
_entity_poly.pdbx_seq_one_letter_code
_entity_poly.pdbx_strand_id
1 'polypeptide(L)'
;MHCGFDYGTSNCALGILKEGRPALARLEGEHCYLPSTVYAMNRDLISEAVAKGLPEDFKSEFIESRRGILSRARRFRVEEDYGANDQVLFFGREAFLEYYQFPEDGYFVKSPKSFLGGSGLRSEHIAFFEDIVTLMMQNVKKASERSLGVDLRHTVIGRPVNFQGINAEESNQQALDILSIAARRAGFESVEFQFEPIAAGLDFERNLDKDQTVLVVDIGGGTSDCAMVRMGPSYRDRLDRTEDFLSYTGERVGGNDLDIQLAGRQIMPLFGMGAELKTGLPMPTQLYWNAVTTNDVTAQSTFNGLETKQQMDQLRLDMVLPTLMDRFKTMREHKHNFHIVKDAEESKIKLSEQEKVTVDLGYIEDMLSLEIGREQFAQSIIHPVEKMVALMLDAIEQAGEKPDVIYMTGGSAKSPVVQAAVREHIGNIPLLDGDHFGSVASGLTVWADRIFR
;
A
#
# COMPACT_ATOMS: atom_id res chain seq x y z
N MET A 1 -16.86 -19.12 -10.05
CA MET A 1 -17.43 -17.76 -10.12
C MET A 1 -16.29 -16.78 -10.37
N HIS A 2 -16.55 -15.58 -10.92
CA HIS A 2 -15.57 -14.52 -11.16
C HIS A 2 -15.69 -13.42 -10.12
N CYS A 3 -14.60 -12.69 -9.87
CA CYS A 3 -14.50 -11.61 -8.89
C CYS A 3 -13.59 -10.47 -9.36
N GLY A 4 -13.82 -9.29 -8.81
CA GLY A 4 -12.87 -8.19 -8.85
C GLY A 4 -12.02 -8.20 -7.58
N PHE A 5 -10.71 -8.12 -7.72
CA PHE A 5 -9.77 -8.15 -6.62
C PHE A 5 -8.88 -6.91 -6.63
N ASP A 6 -9.15 -5.99 -5.73
CA ASP A 6 -8.25 -4.89 -5.42
C ASP A 6 -7.18 -5.40 -4.44
N TYR A 7 -6.03 -5.79 -4.99
CA TYR A 7 -4.81 -6.07 -4.21
C TYR A 7 -4.06 -4.75 -4.03
N GLY A 8 -4.53 -3.92 -3.12
CA GLY A 8 -4.03 -2.57 -2.92
C GLY A 8 -2.74 -2.50 -2.08
N THR A 9 -2.02 -1.38 -2.18
CA THR A 9 -0.81 -1.11 -1.38
C THR A 9 -1.13 -0.98 0.10
N SER A 10 -2.20 -0.28 0.45
CA SER A 10 -2.61 -0.09 1.86
C SER A 10 -3.63 -1.11 2.33
N ASN A 11 -4.58 -1.46 1.48
CA ASN A 11 -5.67 -2.40 1.82
C ASN A 11 -5.98 -3.30 0.64
N CYS A 12 -6.45 -4.52 0.93
CA CYS A 12 -7.02 -5.44 -0.03
C CYS A 12 -8.56 -5.44 0.10
N ALA A 13 -9.26 -5.57 -1.03
CA ALA A 13 -10.70 -5.78 -1.09
C ALA A 13 -11.05 -6.74 -2.24
N LEU A 14 -12.10 -7.53 -2.08
CA LEU A 14 -12.56 -8.45 -3.11
C LEU A 14 -14.08 -8.43 -3.18
N GLY A 15 -14.64 -8.43 -4.39
CA GLY A 15 -16.08 -8.41 -4.60
C GLY A 15 -16.54 -9.30 -5.75
N ILE A 16 -17.82 -9.64 -5.71
CA ILE A 16 -18.56 -10.34 -6.80
C ILE A 16 -19.76 -9.52 -7.20
N LEU A 17 -20.25 -9.73 -8.41
CA LEU A 17 -21.54 -9.16 -8.82
C LEU A 17 -22.68 -10.02 -8.28
N LYS A 18 -23.53 -9.45 -7.41
CA LYS A 18 -24.71 -10.10 -6.87
C LYS A 18 -25.95 -9.29 -7.26
N GLU A 19 -26.87 -9.91 -7.98
CA GLU A 19 -28.11 -9.24 -8.46
C GLU A 19 -27.83 -7.92 -9.21
N GLY A 20 -26.78 -7.91 -10.06
CA GLY A 20 -26.38 -6.74 -10.84
C GLY A 20 -25.67 -5.63 -10.05
N ARG A 21 -25.32 -5.85 -8.78
CA ARG A 21 -24.60 -4.89 -7.92
C ARG A 21 -23.33 -5.51 -7.35
N PRO A 22 -22.22 -4.76 -7.26
CA PRO A 22 -21.03 -5.20 -6.55
C PRO A 22 -21.34 -5.47 -5.08
N ALA A 23 -20.89 -6.62 -4.59
CA ALA A 23 -20.97 -7.01 -3.18
C ALA A 23 -19.55 -7.38 -2.72
N LEU A 24 -19.00 -6.57 -1.82
CA LEU A 24 -17.68 -6.82 -1.26
C LEU A 24 -17.73 -7.90 -0.19
N ALA A 25 -16.71 -8.76 -0.18
CA ALA A 25 -16.52 -9.77 0.84
C ALA A 25 -16.09 -9.16 2.17
N ARG A 26 -16.55 -9.73 3.29
CA ARG A 26 -15.99 -9.44 4.61
C ARG A 26 -14.71 -10.23 4.78
N LEU A 27 -13.59 -9.53 4.90
CA LEU A 27 -12.26 -10.12 4.95
C LEU A 27 -11.74 -10.33 6.38
N GLU A 28 -12.13 -9.42 7.30
CA GLU A 28 -11.69 -9.44 8.69
C GLU A 28 -12.84 -8.99 9.60
N GLY A 29 -13.50 -9.94 10.27
CA GLY A 29 -14.73 -9.65 11.04
C GLY A 29 -15.81 -9.02 10.16
N GLU A 30 -16.27 -7.83 10.51
CA GLU A 30 -17.25 -7.06 9.72
C GLU A 30 -16.61 -6.17 8.65
N HIS A 31 -15.28 -6.12 8.58
CA HIS A 31 -14.56 -5.25 7.65
C HIS A 31 -14.41 -5.88 6.27
N CYS A 32 -14.78 -5.12 5.23
CA CYS A 32 -14.56 -5.50 3.83
C CYS A 32 -13.15 -5.18 3.34
N TYR A 33 -12.38 -4.41 4.10
CA TYR A 33 -11.01 -4.00 3.77
C TYR A 33 -10.03 -4.63 4.77
N LEU A 34 -9.05 -5.35 4.23
CA LEU A 34 -7.95 -5.95 4.99
C LEU A 34 -6.70 -5.11 4.77
N PRO A 35 -6.09 -4.51 5.80
CA PRO A 35 -4.78 -3.88 5.66
C PRO A 35 -3.77 -4.81 5.00
N SER A 36 -2.99 -4.30 4.06
CA SER A 36 -1.98 -5.08 3.31
C SER A 36 -0.75 -5.32 4.16
N THR A 37 -0.92 -6.10 5.24
CA THR A 37 0.09 -6.39 6.25
C THR A 37 0.09 -7.87 6.64
N VAL A 38 1.28 -8.36 6.92
CA VAL A 38 1.53 -9.71 7.47
C VAL A 38 2.53 -9.60 8.61
N TYR A 39 2.28 -10.27 9.71
CA TYR A 39 3.27 -10.54 10.74
C TYR A 39 3.47 -12.06 10.84
N ALA A 40 4.71 -12.50 10.78
CA ALA A 40 5.10 -13.89 10.91
C ALA A 40 6.08 -14.05 12.06
N MET A 41 5.91 -15.04 12.92
CA MET A 41 6.86 -15.33 14.01
C MET A 41 8.27 -15.62 13.49
N ASN A 42 8.38 -16.07 12.25
CA ASN A 42 9.64 -16.18 11.52
C ASN A 42 9.39 -16.02 10.02
N ARG A 43 10.32 -15.39 9.32
CA ARG A 43 10.25 -15.14 7.87
C ARG A 43 9.99 -16.40 7.03
N ASP A 44 10.65 -17.52 7.38
CA ASP A 44 10.59 -18.77 6.60
C ASP A 44 9.20 -19.46 6.72
N LEU A 45 8.39 -19.10 7.75
CA LEU A 45 7.03 -19.61 7.93
C LEU A 45 6.06 -19.09 6.86
N ILE A 46 6.37 -17.97 6.20
CA ILE A 46 5.61 -17.43 5.07
C ILE A 46 5.57 -18.45 3.94
N SER A 47 6.74 -18.93 3.49
CA SER A 47 6.83 -19.94 2.43
C SER A 47 6.24 -21.29 2.86
N GLU A 48 6.34 -21.66 4.15
CA GLU A 48 5.71 -22.88 4.69
C GLU A 48 4.18 -22.81 4.58
N ALA A 49 3.61 -21.67 4.91
CA ALA A 49 2.17 -21.48 4.83
C ALA A 49 1.66 -21.46 3.38
N VAL A 50 2.40 -20.80 2.48
CA VAL A 50 2.13 -20.87 1.04
C VAL A 50 2.06 -22.32 0.58
N ALA A 51 3.08 -23.15 0.90
CA ALA A 51 3.14 -24.55 0.49
C ALA A 51 1.90 -25.36 0.93
N LYS A 52 1.35 -25.06 2.12
CA LYS A 52 0.14 -25.72 2.65
C LYS A 52 -1.13 -25.36 1.86
N GLY A 53 -1.19 -24.14 1.31
CA GLY A 53 -2.36 -23.61 0.58
C GLY A 53 -2.30 -23.77 -0.94
N LEU A 54 -1.22 -24.32 -1.50
CA LEU A 54 -1.06 -24.45 -2.96
C LEU A 54 -2.02 -25.48 -3.58
N PRO A 55 -2.55 -25.21 -4.79
CA PRO A 55 -3.10 -26.26 -5.65
C PRO A 55 -2.08 -27.36 -5.97
N GLU A 56 -2.54 -28.59 -6.18
CA GLU A 56 -1.65 -29.76 -6.39
C GLU A 56 -0.63 -29.56 -7.50
N ASP A 57 -1.03 -28.91 -8.60
CA ASP A 57 -0.19 -28.67 -9.77
C ASP A 57 1.06 -27.80 -9.47
N PHE A 58 1.00 -26.96 -8.46
CA PHE A 58 2.12 -26.07 -8.06
C PHE A 58 2.98 -26.65 -6.93
N LYS A 59 2.52 -27.67 -6.21
CA LYS A 59 3.19 -28.16 -4.98
C LYS A 59 4.59 -28.70 -5.22
N SER A 60 4.76 -29.58 -6.20
CA SER A 60 6.05 -30.25 -6.45
C SER A 60 7.16 -29.25 -6.76
N GLU A 61 6.93 -28.35 -7.70
CA GLU A 61 7.90 -27.35 -8.13
C GLU A 61 8.21 -26.37 -6.99
N PHE A 62 7.18 -25.91 -6.28
CA PHE A 62 7.34 -25.00 -5.15
C PHE A 62 8.18 -25.61 -4.03
N ILE A 63 7.86 -26.84 -3.60
CA ILE A 63 8.60 -27.54 -2.54
C ILE A 63 10.06 -27.72 -2.93
N GLU A 64 10.35 -28.07 -4.18
CA GLU A 64 11.72 -28.23 -4.68
C GLU A 64 12.47 -26.90 -4.65
N SER A 65 11.88 -25.83 -5.21
CA SER A 65 12.50 -24.51 -5.28
C SER A 65 12.67 -23.83 -3.91
N ARG A 66 11.85 -24.19 -2.92
CA ARG A 66 11.87 -23.63 -1.55
C ARG A 66 12.39 -24.61 -0.50
N ARG A 67 13.01 -25.75 -0.89
CA ARG A 67 13.46 -26.83 0.02
C ARG A 67 14.25 -26.32 1.22
N GLY A 68 15.20 -25.41 1.01
CA GLY A 68 16.04 -24.86 2.08
C GLY A 68 15.23 -24.00 3.07
N ILE A 69 14.32 -23.17 2.56
CA ILE A 69 13.43 -22.32 3.36
C ILE A 69 12.49 -23.18 4.20
N LEU A 70 11.85 -24.17 3.57
CA LEU A 70 10.93 -25.08 4.26
C LEU A 70 11.63 -25.93 5.35
N SER A 71 12.91 -26.30 5.13
CA SER A 71 13.70 -26.98 6.15
C SER A 71 13.99 -26.09 7.35
N ARG A 72 14.30 -24.80 7.14
CA ARG A 72 14.51 -23.82 8.24
C ARG A 72 13.21 -23.54 8.98
N ALA A 73 12.09 -23.40 8.27
CA ALA A 73 10.77 -23.21 8.88
C ALA A 73 10.41 -24.35 9.84
N ARG A 74 10.64 -25.60 9.41
CA ARG A 74 10.42 -26.79 10.27
C ARG A 74 11.34 -26.78 11.50
N ARG A 75 12.62 -26.41 11.33
CA ARG A 75 13.57 -26.31 12.42
C ARG A 75 13.11 -25.26 13.43
N PHE A 76 12.75 -24.07 12.98
CA PHE A 76 12.21 -23.00 13.82
C PHE A 76 11.02 -23.47 14.65
N ARG A 77 10.04 -24.17 14.05
CA ARG A 77 8.91 -24.73 14.80
C ARG A 77 9.32 -25.67 15.92
N VAL A 78 10.34 -26.49 15.68
CA VAL A 78 10.84 -27.44 16.68
C VAL A 78 11.61 -26.71 17.79
N GLU A 79 12.44 -25.74 17.43
CA GLU A 79 13.26 -24.95 18.38
C GLU A 79 12.40 -24.07 19.30
N GLU A 80 11.31 -23.50 18.79
CA GLU A 80 10.37 -22.63 19.52
C GLU A 80 9.11 -23.34 20.03
N ASP A 81 9.07 -24.67 19.94
CA ASP A 81 7.95 -25.54 20.40
C ASP A 81 6.58 -25.20 19.77
N TYR A 82 6.56 -24.73 18.51
CA TYR A 82 5.34 -24.49 17.76
C TYR A 82 4.79 -25.75 17.13
N GLY A 83 3.55 -26.14 17.48
CA GLY A 83 2.81 -27.21 16.84
C GLY A 83 2.39 -26.90 15.39
N ALA A 84 1.95 -27.92 14.68
CA ALA A 84 1.54 -27.78 13.28
C ALA A 84 0.32 -26.85 13.08
N ASN A 85 -0.53 -26.71 14.09
CA ASN A 85 -1.77 -25.93 14.08
C ASN A 85 -1.67 -24.60 14.84
N ASP A 86 -0.51 -24.30 15.45
CA ASP A 86 -0.34 -23.05 16.18
C ASP A 86 -0.34 -21.87 15.21
N GLN A 87 -1.01 -20.80 15.62
CA GLN A 87 -1.05 -19.57 14.83
C GLN A 87 0.32 -18.90 14.90
N VAL A 88 0.96 -18.81 13.75
CA VAL A 88 2.30 -18.21 13.60
C VAL A 88 2.33 -17.10 12.54
N LEU A 89 1.15 -16.82 11.96
CA LEU A 89 0.93 -15.83 10.91
C LEU A 89 -0.33 -15.04 11.24
N PHE A 90 -0.22 -13.74 11.11
CA PHE A 90 -1.26 -12.77 11.39
C PHE A 90 -1.40 -11.83 10.20
N PHE A 91 -2.63 -11.38 9.91
CA PHE A 91 -2.94 -10.58 8.73
C PHE A 91 -3.71 -9.31 9.13
N GLY A 92 -3.60 -8.29 8.30
CA GLY A 92 -4.39 -7.09 8.45
C GLY A 92 -4.18 -6.40 9.80
N ARG A 93 -5.26 -6.09 10.50
CA ARG A 93 -5.23 -5.41 11.81
C ARG A 93 -4.56 -6.26 12.88
N GLU A 94 -4.80 -7.56 12.84
CA GLU A 94 -4.17 -8.51 13.77
C GLU A 94 -2.65 -8.52 13.62
N ALA A 95 -2.12 -8.40 12.40
CA ALA A 95 -0.68 -8.29 12.16
C ALA A 95 -0.06 -7.03 12.81
N PHE A 96 -0.79 -5.91 12.83
CA PHE A 96 -0.34 -4.73 13.55
C PHE A 96 -0.34 -4.93 15.08
N LEU A 97 -1.38 -5.58 15.62
CA LEU A 97 -1.46 -5.84 17.06
C LEU A 97 -0.30 -6.72 17.53
N GLU A 98 0.00 -7.79 16.80
CA GLU A 98 1.14 -8.65 17.10
C GLU A 98 2.48 -7.93 16.97
N TYR A 99 2.65 -7.13 15.91
CA TYR A 99 3.86 -6.31 15.76
C TYR A 99 4.05 -5.32 16.91
N TYR A 100 2.99 -4.68 17.42
CA TYR A 100 3.11 -3.73 18.53
C TYR A 100 3.46 -4.41 19.86
N GLN A 101 3.00 -5.64 20.05
CA GLN A 101 3.33 -6.42 21.25
C GLN A 101 4.74 -7.02 21.17
N PHE A 102 5.14 -7.49 20.00
CA PHE A 102 6.37 -8.25 19.79
C PHE A 102 7.16 -7.75 18.57
N PRO A 103 7.58 -6.47 18.53
CA PRO A 103 8.22 -5.90 17.34
C PRO A 103 9.57 -6.53 17.00
N GLU A 104 10.25 -7.11 18.00
CA GLU A 104 11.59 -7.72 17.86
C GLU A 104 11.54 -9.19 17.47
N ASP A 105 10.47 -9.91 17.86
CA ASP A 105 10.42 -11.37 17.82
C ASP A 105 10.03 -11.93 16.44
N GLY A 106 9.31 -11.15 15.63
CA GLY A 106 8.78 -11.60 14.35
C GLY A 106 9.29 -10.83 13.13
N TYR A 107 8.71 -11.19 12.01
CA TYR A 107 8.94 -10.56 10.71
C TYR A 107 7.68 -9.85 10.23
N PHE A 108 7.70 -8.53 10.23
CA PHE A 108 6.57 -7.68 9.83
C PHE A 108 6.74 -7.19 8.39
N VAL A 109 5.68 -7.32 7.59
CA VAL A 109 5.60 -6.82 6.22
C VAL A 109 4.40 -5.88 6.11
N LYS A 110 4.64 -4.65 5.67
CA LYS A 110 3.61 -3.66 5.33
C LYS A 110 3.70 -3.31 3.85
N SER A 111 2.56 -3.17 3.19
CA SER A 111 2.46 -2.69 1.80
C SER A 111 3.31 -3.48 0.78
N PRO A 112 3.21 -4.82 0.71
CA PRO A 112 4.08 -5.64 -0.15
C PRO A 112 3.98 -5.28 -1.63
N LYS A 113 2.86 -4.74 -2.10
CA LYS A 113 2.70 -4.25 -3.48
C LYS A 113 3.74 -3.19 -3.86
N SER A 114 4.20 -2.37 -2.91
CA SER A 114 5.21 -1.32 -3.13
C SER A 114 6.57 -1.84 -3.59
N PHE A 115 6.86 -3.12 -3.40
CA PHE A 115 8.17 -3.72 -3.71
C PHE A 115 8.21 -4.41 -5.07
N LEU A 116 7.06 -4.68 -5.71
CA LEU A 116 6.96 -5.59 -6.85
C LEU A 116 7.69 -5.11 -8.09
N GLY A 117 7.67 -3.81 -8.36
CA GLY A 117 8.35 -3.18 -9.49
C GLY A 117 9.79 -2.73 -9.19
N GLY A 118 10.37 -3.11 -8.04
CA GLY A 118 11.71 -2.69 -7.66
C GLY A 118 12.78 -3.15 -8.65
N SER A 119 13.67 -2.24 -9.09
CA SER A 119 14.77 -2.56 -9.99
C SER A 119 15.96 -3.16 -9.24
N GLY A 120 16.73 -4.02 -9.92
CA GLY A 120 17.96 -4.60 -9.38
C GLY A 120 17.75 -5.61 -8.24
N LEU A 121 16.55 -6.14 -8.08
CA LEU A 121 16.26 -7.16 -7.09
C LEU A 121 16.93 -8.49 -7.48
N ARG A 122 17.50 -9.17 -6.49
CA ARG A 122 18.02 -10.53 -6.68
C ARG A 122 16.85 -11.51 -6.83
N SER A 123 17.04 -12.59 -7.57
CA SER A 123 16.03 -13.64 -7.77
C SER A 123 15.45 -14.19 -6.46
N GLU A 124 16.26 -14.26 -5.40
CA GLU A 124 15.82 -14.69 -4.08
C GLU A 124 14.82 -13.72 -3.43
N HIS A 125 14.99 -12.42 -3.67
CA HIS A 125 14.06 -11.39 -3.18
C HIS A 125 12.74 -11.45 -3.97
N ILE A 126 12.81 -11.58 -5.31
CA ILE A 126 11.63 -11.74 -6.16
C ILE A 126 10.84 -12.97 -5.72
N ALA A 127 11.52 -14.10 -5.54
CA ALA A 127 10.90 -15.34 -5.08
C ALA A 127 10.22 -15.20 -3.71
N PHE A 128 10.80 -14.42 -2.81
CA PHE A 128 10.20 -14.15 -1.50
C PHE A 128 9.00 -13.19 -1.60
N PHE A 129 9.05 -12.20 -2.48
CA PHE A 129 7.89 -11.33 -2.74
C PHE A 129 6.73 -12.11 -3.36
N GLU A 130 7.00 -13.04 -4.29
CA GLU A 130 6.00 -13.98 -4.78
C GLU A 130 5.32 -14.75 -3.63
N ASP A 131 6.11 -15.24 -2.66
CA ASP A 131 5.58 -15.99 -1.53
C ASP A 131 4.71 -15.10 -0.63
N ILE A 132 5.12 -13.87 -0.32
CA ILE A 132 4.32 -12.91 0.46
C ILE A 132 3.00 -12.60 -0.23
N VAL A 133 3.06 -12.27 -1.53
CA VAL A 133 1.85 -11.92 -2.31
C VAL A 133 0.92 -13.13 -2.42
N THR A 134 1.47 -14.32 -2.67
CA THR A 134 0.71 -15.57 -2.71
C THR A 134 -0.02 -15.80 -1.38
N LEU A 135 0.68 -15.67 -0.26
CA LEU A 135 0.12 -15.85 1.08
C LEU A 135 -1.04 -14.88 1.35
N MET A 136 -0.85 -13.60 1.00
CA MET A 136 -1.89 -12.58 1.13
C MET A 136 -3.10 -12.92 0.26
N MET A 137 -2.89 -13.30 -1.01
CA MET A 137 -3.97 -13.65 -1.92
C MET A 137 -4.72 -14.92 -1.48
N GLN A 138 -4.00 -15.94 -0.97
CA GLN A 138 -4.62 -17.14 -0.38
C GLN A 138 -5.53 -16.77 0.81
N ASN A 139 -5.06 -15.88 1.69
CA ASN A 139 -5.83 -15.44 2.85
C ASN A 139 -7.09 -14.68 2.43
N VAL A 140 -6.95 -13.70 1.52
CA VAL A 140 -8.08 -12.89 1.01
C VAL A 140 -9.09 -13.78 0.28
N LYS A 141 -8.64 -14.65 -0.63
CA LYS A 141 -9.51 -15.58 -1.37
C LYS A 141 -10.31 -16.46 -0.41
N LYS A 142 -9.63 -17.10 0.54
CA LYS A 142 -10.26 -17.98 1.53
C LYS A 142 -11.26 -17.26 2.42
N ALA A 143 -10.96 -16.04 2.85
CA ALA A 143 -11.87 -15.20 3.63
C ALA A 143 -13.10 -14.81 2.80
N SER A 144 -12.88 -14.41 1.52
CA SER A 144 -13.94 -14.04 0.60
C SER A 144 -14.88 -15.21 0.28
N GLU A 145 -14.35 -16.37 -0.02
CA GLU A 145 -15.14 -17.57 -0.29
C GLU A 145 -16.02 -17.98 0.88
N ARG A 146 -15.47 -17.89 2.11
CA ARG A 146 -16.25 -18.12 3.34
C ARG A 146 -17.34 -17.07 3.53
N SER A 147 -17.01 -15.79 3.32
CA SER A 147 -17.94 -14.67 3.52
C SER A 147 -19.07 -14.65 2.51
N LEU A 148 -18.79 -14.96 1.24
CA LEU A 148 -19.72 -14.89 0.13
C LEU A 148 -20.46 -16.22 -0.13
N GLY A 149 -19.93 -17.35 0.40
CA GLY A 149 -20.48 -18.69 0.20
C GLY A 149 -20.31 -19.22 -1.22
N VAL A 150 -19.24 -18.84 -1.93
CA VAL A 150 -18.98 -19.17 -3.33
C VAL A 150 -17.55 -19.65 -3.57
N ASP A 151 -17.32 -20.42 -4.64
CA ASP A 151 -15.98 -20.78 -5.13
C ASP A 151 -15.53 -19.78 -6.18
N LEU A 152 -14.40 -19.11 -5.95
CA LEU A 152 -13.83 -18.06 -6.79
C LEU A 152 -12.74 -18.61 -7.69
N ARG A 153 -12.99 -18.67 -9.01
CA ARG A 153 -12.06 -19.27 -10.00
C ARG A 153 -11.40 -18.26 -10.90
N HIS A 154 -12.10 -17.19 -11.27
CA HIS A 154 -11.61 -16.19 -12.22
C HIS A 154 -11.56 -14.85 -11.54
N THR A 155 -10.48 -14.09 -11.76
CA THR A 155 -10.31 -12.79 -11.13
C THR A 155 -9.79 -11.74 -12.09
N VAL A 156 -10.28 -10.50 -11.89
CA VAL A 156 -9.63 -9.31 -12.40
C VAL A 156 -8.94 -8.61 -11.25
N ILE A 157 -7.64 -8.40 -11.38
CA ILE A 157 -6.82 -7.73 -10.37
C ILE A 157 -6.55 -6.29 -10.77
N GLY A 158 -6.69 -5.37 -9.82
CA GLY A 158 -6.33 -3.96 -9.99
C GLY A 158 -4.83 -3.76 -10.10
N ARG A 159 -4.41 -2.95 -11.08
CA ARG A 159 -3.03 -2.53 -11.23
C ARG A 159 -2.93 -1.01 -11.37
N PRO A 160 -1.86 -0.38 -10.85
CA PRO A 160 -1.57 1.01 -11.16
C PRO A 160 -1.15 1.14 -12.62
N VAL A 161 -1.13 2.37 -13.14
CA VAL A 161 -0.56 2.67 -14.46
C VAL A 161 0.92 2.29 -14.47
N ASN A 162 1.65 2.71 -13.44
CA ASN A 162 3.07 2.36 -13.26
C ASN A 162 3.34 1.90 -11.83
N PHE A 163 4.02 0.75 -11.66
CA PHE A 163 4.48 0.28 -10.34
C PHE A 163 5.72 1.07 -9.86
N GLN A 164 6.60 1.45 -10.78
CA GLN A 164 7.79 2.28 -10.52
C GLN A 164 7.97 3.27 -11.67
N GLY A 165 8.51 4.47 -11.38
CA GLY A 165 8.73 5.49 -12.41
C GLY A 165 9.98 5.28 -13.27
N ILE A 166 10.94 4.48 -12.79
CA ILE A 166 12.20 4.20 -13.52
C ILE A 166 12.05 2.85 -14.23
N ASN A 167 12.38 2.78 -15.53
CA ASN A 167 12.22 1.60 -16.37
C ASN A 167 10.79 1.02 -16.27
N ALA A 168 9.80 1.86 -16.48
CA ALA A 168 8.39 1.55 -16.19
C ALA A 168 7.90 0.26 -16.88
N GLU A 169 8.33 -0.02 -18.11
CA GLU A 169 7.94 -1.23 -18.86
C GLU A 169 8.45 -2.51 -18.17
N GLU A 170 9.75 -2.59 -17.87
CA GLU A 170 10.36 -3.75 -17.20
C GLU A 170 9.80 -3.91 -15.77
N SER A 171 9.64 -2.81 -15.04
CA SER A 171 9.06 -2.75 -13.71
C SER A 171 7.61 -3.26 -13.70
N ASN A 172 6.81 -2.79 -14.65
CA ASN A 172 5.41 -3.22 -14.78
C ASN A 172 5.33 -4.71 -15.11
N GLN A 173 6.17 -5.20 -16.05
CA GLN A 173 6.17 -6.62 -16.39
C GLN A 173 6.55 -7.50 -15.21
N GLN A 174 7.64 -7.17 -14.48
CA GLN A 174 8.04 -7.90 -13.28
C GLN A 174 6.91 -7.96 -12.24
N ALA A 175 6.26 -6.84 -11.96
CA ALA A 175 5.17 -6.78 -10.99
C ALA A 175 3.95 -7.61 -11.43
N LEU A 176 3.59 -7.56 -12.72
CA LEU A 176 2.49 -8.34 -13.27
C LEU A 176 2.78 -9.85 -13.25
N ASP A 177 4.03 -10.25 -13.51
CA ASP A 177 4.45 -11.65 -13.44
C ASP A 177 4.32 -12.18 -12.01
N ILE A 178 4.78 -11.39 -11.00
CA ILE A 178 4.64 -11.75 -9.58
C ILE A 178 3.16 -11.86 -9.20
N LEU A 179 2.32 -10.89 -9.55
CA LEU A 179 0.89 -10.90 -9.24
C LEU A 179 0.18 -12.06 -9.92
N SER A 180 0.51 -12.35 -11.19
CA SER A 180 -0.09 -13.45 -11.95
C SER A 180 0.24 -14.80 -11.36
N ILE A 181 1.53 -15.07 -11.05
CA ILE A 181 1.94 -16.34 -10.44
C ILE A 181 1.35 -16.50 -9.03
N ALA A 182 1.30 -15.41 -8.24
CA ALA A 182 0.72 -15.42 -6.91
C ALA A 182 -0.78 -15.73 -6.94
N ALA A 183 -1.53 -15.13 -7.85
CA ALA A 183 -2.96 -15.38 -8.01
C ALA A 183 -3.25 -16.84 -8.42
N ARG A 184 -2.47 -17.37 -9.36
CA ARG A 184 -2.58 -18.79 -9.76
C ARG A 184 -2.25 -19.72 -8.59
N ARG A 185 -1.19 -19.44 -7.83
CA ARG A 185 -0.82 -20.17 -6.61
C ARG A 185 -1.86 -20.02 -5.49
N ALA A 186 -2.63 -18.95 -5.48
CA ALA A 186 -3.79 -18.81 -4.60
C ALA A 186 -5.02 -19.59 -5.06
N GLY A 187 -4.98 -20.21 -6.25
CA GLY A 187 -6.03 -21.09 -6.79
C GLY A 187 -7.02 -20.37 -7.71
N PHE A 188 -6.64 -19.24 -8.33
CA PHE A 188 -7.38 -18.67 -9.43
C PHE A 188 -6.97 -19.35 -10.75
N GLU A 189 -7.97 -19.79 -11.55
CA GLU A 189 -7.76 -20.45 -12.84
C GLU A 189 -7.48 -19.46 -13.97
N SER A 190 -8.18 -18.30 -13.95
CA SER A 190 -7.98 -17.21 -14.92
C SER A 190 -7.72 -15.91 -14.18
N VAL A 191 -6.70 -15.18 -14.65
CA VAL A 191 -6.25 -13.92 -14.05
C VAL A 191 -6.11 -12.87 -15.14
N GLU A 192 -6.85 -11.79 -15.02
CA GLU A 192 -6.79 -10.63 -15.89
C GLU A 192 -6.50 -9.38 -15.06
N PHE A 193 -6.03 -8.32 -15.71
CA PHE A 193 -5.69 -7.07 -15.04
C PHE A 193 -6.47 -5.90 -15.62
N GLN A 194 -6.81 -4.94 -14.76
CA GLN A 194 -7.38 -3.66 -15.17
C GLN A 194 -6.71 -2.53 -14.42
N PHE A 195 -6.56 -1.38 -15.07
CA PHE A 195 -6.08 -0.17 -14.41
C PHE A 195 -7.04 0.30 -13.31
N GLU A 196 -6.50 0.61 -12.14
CA GLU A 196 -7.26 1.04 -10.96
C GLU A 196 -8.13 2.27 -11.22
N PRO A 197 -7.64 3.36 -11.87
CA PRO A 197 -8.48 4.51 -12.18
C PRO A 197 -9.59 4.18 -13.18
N ILE A 198 -9.37 3.26 -14.12
CA ILE A 198 -10.43 2.79 -15.03
C ILE A 198 -11.49 2.02 -14.25
N ALA A 199 -11.08 1.11 -13.37
CA ALA A 199 -12.00 0.37 -12.53
C ALA A 199 -12.85 1.31 -11.66
N ALA A 200 -12.22 2.27 -10.97
CA ALA A 200 -12.94 3.27 -10.17
C ALA A 200 -13.95 4.06 -11.02
N GLY A 201 -13.57 4.42 -12.23
CA GLY A 201 -14.46 5.09 -13.18
C GLY A 201 -15.65 4.25 -13.60
N LEU A 202 -15.49 2.93 -13.79
CA LEU A 202 -16.60 2.03 -14.14
C LEU A 202 -17.66 1.94 -13.03
N ASP A 203 -17.26 2.03 -11.76
CA ASP A 203 -18.21 2.10 -10.65
C ASP A 203 -18.95 3.44 -10.63
N PHE A 204 -18.24 4.54 -10.84
CA PHE A 204 -18.82 5.88 -10.93
C PHE A 204 -19.81 6.01 -12.09
N GLU A 205 -19.49 5.49 -13.28
CA GLU A 205 -20.31 5.56 -14.49
C GLU A 205 -21.72 4.99 -14.32
N ARG A 206 -21.86 4.00 -13.44
CA ARG A 206 -23.18 3.35 -13.17
C ARG A 206 -24.23 4.33 -12.67
N ASN A 207 -23.83 5.41 -12.04
CA ASN A 207 -24.69 6.41 -11.43
C ASN A 207 -24.85 7.67 -12.29
N LEU A 208 -24.24 7.72 -13.47
CA LEU A 208 -24.34 8.89 -14.35
C LEU A 208 -25.64 8.90 -15.15
N ASP A 209 -26.33 10.04 -15.14
CA ASP A 209 -27.56 10.27 -15.90
C ASP A 209 -27.31 10.88 -17.28
N LYS A 210 -26.11 11.41 -17.53
CA LYS A 210 -25.68 12.04 -18.78
C LYS A 210 -24.24 11.67 -19.13
N ASP A 211 -23.91 11.80 -20.41
CA ASP A 211 -22.55 11.64 -20.88
C ASP A 211 -21.67 12.82 -20.44
N GLN A 212 -20.46 12.53 -19.97
CA GLN A 212 -19.46 13.53 -19.54
C GLN A 212 -18.04 13.00 -19.72
N THR A 213 -17.10 13.94 -19.83
CA THR A 213 -15.67 13.64 -19.73
C THR A 213 -15.27 13.75 -18.26
N VAL A 214 -14.73 12.68 -17.70
CA VAL A 214 -14.41 12.55 -16.28
C VAL A 214 -12.91 12.41 -16.13
N LEU A 215 -12.30 13.26 -15.28
CA LEU A 215 -10.97 12.98 -14.75
C LEU A 215 -11.14 12.10 -13.51
N VAL A 216 -10.82 10.83 -13.66
CA VAL A 216 -10.75 9.88 -12.53
C VAL A 216 -9.37 9.98 -11.91
N VAL A 217 -9.34 10.18 -10.60
CA VAL A 217 -8.11 10.31 -9.80
C VAL A 217 -8.16 9.30 -8.67
N ASP A 218 -7.29 8.31 -8.72
CA ASP A 218 -7.11 7.33 -7.64
C ASP A 218 -5.82 7.62 -6.88
N ILE A 219 -5.95 8.06 -5.62
CA ILE A 219 -4.80 8.29 -4.72
C ILE A 219 -4.75 7.13 -3.73
N GLY A 220 -4.07 6.07 -4.16
CA GLY A 220 -3.83 4.89 -3.36
C GLY A 220 -2.80 5.10 -2.24
N GLY A 221 -2.40 4.00 -1.59
CA GLY A 221 -1.35 4.04 -0.57
C GLY A 221 0.04 4.26 -1.13
N GLY A 222 0.36 3.70 -2.29
CA GLY A 222 1.70 3.72 -2.88
C GLY A 222 1.79 4.41 -4.23
N THR A 223 0.67 4.59 -4.93
CA THR A 223 0.61 5.21 -6.25
C THR A 223 -0.51 6.24 -6.31
N SER A 224 -0.39 7.19 -7.23
CA SER A 224 -1.47 8.05 -7.69
C SER A 224 -1.60 7.86 -9.18
N ASP A 225 -2.81 7.53 -9.61
CA ASP A 225 -3.13 7.19 -10.97
C ASP A 225 -4.30 8.04 -11.44
N CYS A 226 -4.20 8.59 -12.66
CA CYS A 226 -5.23 9.43 -13.26
C CYS A 226 -5.63 8.89 -14.63
N ALA A 227 -6.91 9.01 -14.97
CA ALA A 227 -7.41 8.70 -16.31
C ALA A 227 -8.46 9.73 -16.74
N MET A 228 -8.36 10.22 -17.96
CA MET A 228 -9.41 10.98 -18.61
C MET A 228 -10.30 10.03 -19.42
N VAL A 229 -11.57 9.98 -19.10
CA VAL A 229 -12.48 8.97 -19.67
C VAL A 229 -13.82 9.60 -20.03
N ARG A 230 -14.35 9.25 -21.20
CA ARG A 230 -15.75 9.54 -21.57
C ARG A 230 -16.67 8.50 -20.97
N MET A 231 -17.60 8.94 -20.17
CA MET A 231 -18.49 8.09 -19.38
C MET A 231 -19.94 8.55 -19.46
N GLY A 232 -20.86 7.62 -19.29
CA GLY A 232 -22.29 7.90 -19.22
C GLY A 232 -23.15 6.86 -19.89
N PRO A 233 -24.47 7.10 -20.00
CA PRO A 233 -25.42 6.15 -20.55
C PRO A 233 -25.09 5.63 -21.94
N SER A 234 -24.49 6.46 -22.82
CA SER A 234 -24.10 6.06 -24.17
C SER A 234 -22.84 5.17 -24.25
N TYR A 235 -22.07 5.11 -23.17
CA TYR A 235 -20.81 4.38 -23.09
C TYR A 235 -20.90 3.10 -22.27
N ARG A 236 -21.78 3.09 -21.28
CA ARG A 236 -21.90 2.07 -20.23
C ARG A 236 -21.97 0.63 -20.74
N ASP A 237 -22.68 0.40 -21.85
CA ASP A 237 -22.94 -0.94 -22.38
C ASP A 237 -22.01 -1.32 -23.54
N ARG A 238 -21.05 -0.49 -23.90
CA ARG A 238 -20.08 -0.78 -24.96
C ARG A 238 -19.12 -1.88 -24.49
N LEU A 239 -18.85 -2.85 -25.36
CA LEU A 239 -17.87 -3.90 -25.12
C LEU A 239 -16.44 -3.38 -25.32
N ASP A 240 -16.23 -2.61 -26.41
CA ASP A 240 -14.97 -1.95 -26.67
C ASP A 240 -15.04 -0.50 -26.18
N ARG A 241 -14.15 -0.15 -25.26
CA ARG A 241 -14.04 1.15 -24.61
C ARG A 241 -12.73 1.85 -24.92
N THR A 242 -11.90 1.29 -25.81
CA THR A 242 -10.53 1.78 -26.07
C THR A 242 -10.52 3.25 -26.46
N GLU A 243 -11.46 3.70 -27.31
CA GLU A 243 -11.54 5.09 -27.73
C GLU A 243 -12.17 6.03 -26.68
N ASP A 244 -12.78 5.47 -25.65
CA ASP A 244 -13.39 6.27 -24.57
C ASP A 244 -12.34 6.68 -23.53
N PHE A 245 -11.20 5.98 -23.47
CA PHE A 245 -10.05 6.31 -22.61
C PHE A 245 -9.10 7.27 -23.32
N LEU A 246 -9.22 8.56 -22.98
CA LEU A 246 -8.52 9.63 -23.69
C LEU A 246 -7.04 9.73 -23.31
N SER A 247 -6.75 9.52 -22.03
CA SER A 247 -5.38 9.52 -21.49
C SER A 247 -5.32 8.82 -20.14
N TYR A 248 -4.12 8.44 -19.73
CA TYR A 248 -3.84 7.95 -18.38
C TYR A 248 -2.42 8.29 -17.96
N THR A 249 -2.24 8.67 -16.70
CA THR A 249 -0.95 8.96 -16.10
C THR A 249 -0.86 8.29 -14.74
N GLY A 250 0.35 8.00 -14.26
CA GLY A 250 0.53 7.39 -12.96
C GLY A 250 1.98 7.47 -12.48
N GLU A 251 2.16 7.68 -11.19
CA GLU A 251 3.46 7.74 -10.53
C GLU A 251 3.41 7.07 -9.15
N ARG A 252 4.59 6.60 -8.72
CA ARG A 252 4.79 6.05 -7.38
C ARG A 252 4.85 7.19 -6.35
N VAL A 253 3.71 7.78 -6.07
CA VAL A 253 3.46 8.73 -5.00
C VAL A 253 2.07 8.49 -4.46
N GLY A 254 1.91 8.29 -3.15
CA GLY A 254 0.62 7.95 -2.57
C GLY A 254 0.52 8.30 -1.09
N GLY A 255 -0.48 7.75 -0.42
CA GLY A 255 -0.75 8.01 0.99
C GLY A 255 0.41 7.69 1.93
N ASN A 256 1.19 6.65 1.63
CA ASN A 256 2.38 6.28 2.41
C ASN A 256 3.46 7.38 2.35
N ASP A 257 3.57 8.08 1.22
CA ASP A 257 4.54 9.17 1.08
C ASP A 257 4.12 10.38 1.93
N LEU A 258 2.81 10.63 2.06
CA LEU A 258 2.29 11.64 2.99
C LEU A 258 2.64 11.28 4.44
N ASP A 259 2.49 10.02 4.83
CA ASP A 259 2.81 9.52 6.17
C ASP A 259 4.32 9.64 6.47
N ILE A 260 5.16 9.23 5.52
CA ILE A 260 6.62 9.33 5.61
C ILE A 260 7.06 10.81 5.76
N GLN A 261 6.49 11.71 4.95
CA GLN A 261 6.80 13.14 5.04
C GLN A 261 6.36 13.73 6.38
N LEU A 262 5.18 13.35 6.88
CA LEU A 262 4.71 13.78 8.19
C LEU A 262 5.62 13.27 9.32
N ALA A 263 5.93 11.97 9.31
CA ALA A 263 6.85 11.35 10.28
C ALA A 263 8.23 12.02 10.25
N GLY A 264 8.82 12.18 9.05
CA GLY A 264 10.14 12.79 8.88
C GLY A 264 10.19 14.24 9.35
N ARG A 265 9.22 15.05 8.94
CA ARG A 265 9.26 16.50 9.19
C ARG A 265 8.77 16.90 10.58
N GLN A 266 7.81 16.19 11.15
CA GLN A 266 7.22 16.54 12.44
C GLN A 266 7.69 15.66 13.60
N ILE A 267 7.86 14.36 13.40
CA ILE A 267 8.21 13.45 14.49
C ILE A 267 9.73 13.27 14.64
N MET A 268 10.47 13.09 13.54
CA MET A 268 11.93 12.87 13.60
C MET A 268 12.76 14.01 14.24
N PRO A 269 12.32 15.27 14.28
CA PRO A 269 13.01 16.28 15.09
C PRO A 269 13.13 15.92 16.58
N LEU A 270 12.16 15.21 17.15
CA LEU A 270 12.22 14.72 18.54
C LEU A 270 13.32 13.68 18.77
N PHE A 271 13.84 13.11 17.69
CA PHE A 271 14.90 12.12 17.67
C PHE A 271 16.27 12.69 17.25
N GLY A 272 16.30 14.01 16.96
CA GLY A 272 17.53 14.72 16.62
C GLY A 272 17.70 15.11 15.16
N MET A 273 16.72 14.87 14.30
CA MET A 273 16.74 15.39 12.92
C MET A 273 16.75 16.95 12.96
N GLY A 274 17.71 17.56 12.29
CA GLY A 274 17.87 19.01 12.30
C GLY A 274 18.61 19.59 13.53
N ALA A 275 19.02 18.75 14.49
CA ALA A 275 19.85 19.18 15.59
C ALA A 275 21.27 19.55 15.11
N GLU A 276 22.03 20.29 15.96
CA GLU A 276 23.40 20.69 15.68
C GLU A 276 24.40 19.74 16.34
N LEU A 277 25.51 19.51 15.65
CA LEU A 277 26.69 18.86 16.20
C LEU A 277 27.53 19.89 16.94
N LYS A 278 28.39 19.45 17.86
CA LYS A 278 29.38 20.29 18.60
C LYS A 278 30.31 21.08 17.69
N THR A 279 30.46 20.62 16.45
CA THR A 279 31.23 21.30 15.40
C THR A 279 30.49 22.46 14.74
N GLY A 280 29.20 22.68 15.05
CA GLY A 280 28.33 23.63 14.38
C GLY A 280 27.76 23.14 13.04
N LEU A 281 28.06 21.90 12.63
CA LEU A 281 27.47 21.29 11.43
C LEU A 281 26.09 20.73 11.75
N PRO A 282 25.17 20.71 10.77
CA PRO A 282 23.86 20.10 10.94
C PRO A 282 23.97 18.59 11.01
N MET A 283 23.05 17.95 11.74
CA MET A 283 22.90 16.51 11.81
C MET A 283 22.57 15.92 10.41
N PRO A 284 23.24 14.84 9.97
CA PRO A 284 22.90 14.16 8.70
C PRO A 284 21.46 13.67 8.70
N THR A 285 20.65 14.13 7.72
CA THR A 285 19.20 13.84 7.68
C THR A 285 18.86 12.47 7.08
N GLN A 286 19.74 11.93 6.21
CA GLN A 286 19.48 10.66 5.50
C GLN A 286 19.22 9.49 6.46
N LEU A 287 19.89 9.48 7.59
CA LEU A 287 19.72 8.49 8.66
C LEU A 287 18.26 8.40 9.15
N TYR A 288 17.62 9.56 9.36
CA TYR A 288 16.22 9.65 9.80
C TYR A 288 15.24 9.30 8.69
N TRP A 289 15.52 9.75 7.46
CA TRP A 289 14.71 9.38 6.31
C TRP A 289 14.72 7.87 6.07
N ASN A 290 15.87 7.21 6.17
CA ASN A 290 15.95 5.76 6.05
C ASN A 290 15.09 5.03 7.10
N ALA A 291 14.97 5.58 8.30
CA ALA A 291 14.15 5.00 9.37
C ALA A 291 12.65 5.03 9.03
N VAL A 292 12.15 6.16 8.52
CA VAL A 292 10.71 6.35 8.26
C VAL A 292 10.28 5.94 6.85
N THR A 293 11.21 5.76 5.89
CA THR A 293 10.87 5.27 4.53
C THR A 293 10.60 3.76 4.57
N THR A 294 9.49 3.40 5.19
CA THR A 294 9.10 1.99 5.45
C THR A 294 8.59 1.26 4.20
N ASN A 295 8.34 1.97 3.10
CA ASN A 295 7.93 1.44 1.81
C ASN A 295 9.10 1.23 0.82
N ASP A 296 10.36 1.30 1.30
CA ASP A 296 11.57 1.07 0.50
C ASP A 296 12.49 0.05 1.20
N VAL A 297 12.73 -1.08 0.54
CA VAL A 297 13.55 -2.19 1.07
C VAL A 297 15.00 -1.76 1.30
N THR A 298 15.55 -0.92 0.43
CA THR A 298 16.94 -0.46 0.51
C THR A 298 17.12 0.47 1.71
N ALA A 299 16.19 1.42 1.90
CA ALA A 299 16.16 2.31 3.04
C ALA A 299 16.10 1.51 4.36
N GLN A 300 15.20 0.53 4.44
CA GLN A 300 15.02 -0.32 5.62
C GLN A 300 16.24 -1.21 5.86
N SER A 301 16.84 -1.79 4.82
CA SER A 301 18.07 -2.57 4.94
C SER A 301 19.23 -1.71 5.43
N THR A 302 19.38 -0.49 4.92
CA THR A 302 20.39 0.47 5.35
C THR A 302 20.17 0.88 6.81
N PHE A 303 18.94 1.25 7.18
CA PHE A 303 18.61 1.64 8.56
C PHE A 303 18.93 0.54 9.58
N ASN A 304 18.62 -0.72 9.24
CA ASN A 304 18.89 -1.87 10.12
C ASN A 304 20.34 -2.37 10.06
N GLY A 305 21.16 -1.86 9.16
CA GLY A 305 22.54 -2.28 8.95
C GLY A 305 23.47 -1.94 10.12
N LEU A 306 24.58 -2.68 10.22
CA LEU A 306 25.60 -2.47 11.25
C LEU A 306 26.29 -1.10 11.11
N GLU A 307 26.53 -0.64 9.88
CA GLU A 307 27.15 0.65 9.59
C GLU A 307 26.31 1.80 10.17
N THR A 308 25.00 1.75 10.03
CA THR A 308 24.09 2.74 10.60
C THR A 308 24.17 2.75 12.12
N LYS A 309 24.24 1.58 12.77
CA LYS A 309 24.46 1.51 14.24
C LYS A 309 25.73 2.20 14.66
N GLN A 310 26.84 1.93 13.97
CA GLN A 310 28.14 2.55 14.27
C GLN A 310 28.10 4.07 14.06
N GLN A 311 27.46 4.51 12.98
CA GLN A 311 27.26 5.94 12.71
C GLN A 311 26.45 6.63 13.82
N MET A 312 25.37 6.02 14.30
CA MET A 312 24.58 6.54 15.42
C MET A 312 25.40 6.67 16.69
N ASP A 313 26.24 5.67 17.01
CA ASP A 313 27.10 5.69 18.17
C ASP A 313 28.13 6.84 18.10
N GLN A 314 28.69 7.08 16.91
CA GLN A 314 29.61 8.20 16.71
C GLN A 314 28.89 9.56 16.79
N LEU A 315 27.78 9.72 16.08
CA LEU A 315 27.00 10.97 16.08
C LEU A 315 26.52 11.34 17.48
N ARG A 316 26.14 10.35 18.30
CA ARG A 316 25.77 10.59 19.70
C ARG A 316 26.87 11.32 20.49
N LEU A 317 28.13 11.00 20.27
CA LEU A 317 29.28 11.65 20.95
C LEU A 317 29.46 13.10 20.48
N ASP A 318 29.09 13.36 19.21
CA ASP A 318 29.28 14.65 18.56
C ASP A 318 28.09 15.58 18.72
N MET A 319 26.90 15.09 19.17
CA MET A 319 25.70 15.90 19.39
C MET A 319 25.80 16.83 20.58
N VAL A 320 25.19 18.02 20.47
CA VAL A 320 24.96 18.94 21.57
C VAL A 320 23.99 18.36 22.60
N LEU A 321 22.93 17.68 22.12
CA LEU A 321 21.90 17.01 22.92
C LEU A 321 21.89 15.48 22.64
N PRO A 322 22.75 14.69 23.30
CA PRO A 322 22.86 13.24 23.05
C PRO A 322 21.59 12.46 23.32
N THR A 323 20.71 12.95 24.20
CA THR A 323 19.43 12.31 24.55
C THR A 323 18.49 12.14 23.36
N LEU A 324 18.57 13.02 22.36
CA LEU A 324 17.81 12.88 21.13
C LEU A 324 18.24 11.65 20.32
N MET A 325 19.56 11.37 20.29
CA MET A 325 20.08 10.15 19.66
C MET A 325 19.75 8.91 20.50
N ASP A 326 19.66 9.03 21.81
CA ASP A 326 19.25 7.91 22.66
C ASP A 326 17.82 7.48 22.33
N ARG A 327 16.87 8.41 22.11
CA ARG A 327 15.53 8.12 21.60
C ARG A 327 15.56 7.42 20.24
N PHE A 328 16.43 7.89 19.33
CA PHE A 328 16.56 7.30 18.00
C PHE A 328 17.10 5.87 18.05
N LYS A 329 18.05 5.61 18.96
CA LYS A 329 18.58 4.27 19.23
C LYS A 329 17.50 3.35 19.82
N THR A 330 16.71 3.82 20.79
CA THR A 330 15.57 3.09 21.37
C THR A 330 14.60 2.68 20.25
N MET A 331 14.21 3.64 19.38
CA MET A 331 13.33 3.34 18.25
C MET A 331 13.90 2.23 17.35
N ARG A 332 15.21 2.28 17.05
CA ARG A 332 15.88 1.28 16.19
C ARG A 332 16.01 -0.07 16.88
N GLU A 333 16.44 -0.09 18.13
CA GLU A 333 16.68 -1.31 18.91
C GLU A 333 15.40 -2.11 19.13
N HIS A 334 14.30 -1.42 19.44
CA HIS A 334 12.98 -2.01 19.63
C HIS A 334 12.12 -2.03 18.35
N LYS A 335 12.71 -1.78 17.16
CA LYS A 335 12.04 -1.82 15.85
C LYS A 335 10.74 -0.98 15.75
N HIS A 336 10.66 0.14 16.44
CA HIS A 336 9.47 1.01 16.47
C HIS A 336 9.30 1.92 15.25
N ASN A 337 10.15 1.82 14.24
CA ASN A 337 10.08 2.69 13.06
C ASN A 337 8.76 2.55 12.28
N PHE A 338 8.21 1.34 12.15
CA PHE A 338 6.88 1.15 11.55
C PHE A 338 5.76 1.70 12.44
N HIS A 339 5.92 1.68 13.78
CA HIS A 339 4.99 2.26 14.72
C HIS A 339 4.94 3.79 14.54
N ILE A 340 6.08 4.45 14.47
CA ILE A 340 6.18 5.91 14.20
C ILE A 340 5.46 6.29 12.90
N VAL A 341 5.66 5.53 11.82
CA VAL A 341 4.98 5.80 10.55
C VAL A 341 3.48 5.51 10.64
N LYS A 342 3.06 4.53 11.44
CA LYS A 342 1.65 4.27 11.71
C LYS A 342 0.99 5.39 12.49
N ASP A 343 1.68 5.96 13.48
CA ASP A 343 1.20 7.13 14.22
C ASP A 343 1.03 8.36 13.30
N ALA A 344 1.94 8.53 12.33
CA ALA A 344 1.80 9.56 11.30
C ALA A 344 0.58 9.31 10.39
N GLU A 345 0.35 8.06 9.96
CA GLU A 345 -0.82 7.66 9.18
C GLU A 345 -2.13 7.96 9.93
N GLU A 346 -2.21 7.58 11.20
CA GLU A 346 -3.38 7.86 12.04
C GLU A 346 -3.58 9.36 12.26
N SER A 347 -2.49 10.10 12.42
CA SER A 347 -2.53 11.57 12.54
C SER A 347 -3.06 12.21 11.26
N LYS A 348 -2.58 11.78 10.08
CA LYS A 348 -3.11 12.21 8.78
C LYS A 348 -4.62 11.98 8.68
N ILE A 349 -5.08 10.80 9.07
CA ILE A 349 -6.51 10.44 9.03
C ILE A 349 -7.31 11.36 9.97
N LYS A 350 -6.88 11.52 11.21
CA LYS A 350 -7.54 12.41 12.19
C LYS A 350 -7.53 13.88 11.75
N LEU A 351 -6.45 14.35 11.12
CA LEU A 351 -6.33 15.71 10.59
C LEU A 351 -7.27 15.98 9.38
N SER A 352 -7.87 14.95 8.79
CA SER A 352 -8.95 15.16 7.82
C SER A 352 -10.22 15.73 8.47
N GLU A 353 -10.46 15.46 9.75
CA GLU A 353 -11.64 15.88 10.50
C GLU A 353 -11.32 16.92 11.59
N GLN A 354 -10.10 16.92 12.12
CA GLN A 354 -9.66 17.76 13.24
C GLN A 354 -8.61 18.77 12.78
N GLU A 355 -8.54 19.92 13.48
CA GLU A 355 -7.51 20.95 13.22
C GLU A 355 -6.15 20.57 13.83
N LYS A 356 -6.15 19.78 14.91
CA LYS A 356 -4.96 19.37 15.64
C LYS A 356 -5.13 17.96 16.19
N VAL A 357 -4.01 17.25 16.29
CA VAL A 357 -3.93 15.92 16.90
C VAL A 357 -2.72 15.83 17.81
N THR A 358 -2.82 15.03 18.86
CA THR A 358 -1.68 14.69 19.72
C THR A 358 -1.21 13.28 19.37
N VAL A 359 0.07 13.14 19.08
CA VAL A 359 0.77 11.87 18.88
C VAL A 359 1.41 11.47 20.20
N ASP A 360 1.04 10.31 20.71
CA ASP A 360 1.64 9.73 21.93
C ASP A 360 2.82 8.84 21.55
N LEU A 361 3.99 9.18 22.04
CA LEU A 361 5.25 8.47 21.83
C LEU A 361 5.78 7.86 23.14
N GLY A 362 4.90 7.58 24.10
CA GLY A 362 5.24 7.01 25.41
C GLY A 362 5.96 5.67 25.32
N TYR A 363 5.84 4.94 24.23
CA TYR A 363 6.59 3.72 23.97
C TYR A 363 8.08 3.95 23.61
N ILE A 364 8.48 5.21 23.36
CA ILE A 364 9.88 5.62 23.16
C ILE A 364 10.47 6.17 24.46
N GLU A 365 9.73 7.08 25.11
CA GLU A 365 10.13 7.74 26.36
C GLU A 365 8.88 8.17 27.11
N ASP A 366 8.84 7.94 28.42
CA ASP A 366 7.68 8.29 29.25
C ASP A 366 7.24 9.74 29.05
N MET A 367 5.92 9.94 28.84
CA MET A 367 5.28 11.25 28.61
C MET A 367 5.73 11.98 27.34
N LEU A 368 6.49 11.34 26.45
CA LEU A 368 6.83 11.95 25.17
C LEU A 368 5.59 12.03 24.29
N SER A 369 5.26 13.23 23.84
CA SER A 369 4.14 13.47 22.94
C SER A 369 4.40 14.69 22.06
N LEU A 370 3.65 14.81 20.96
CA LEU A 370 3.75 15.89 20.01
C LEU A 370 2.35 16.32 19.54
N GLU A 371 2.05 17.61 19.58
CA GLU A 371 0.86 18.17 18.93
C GLU A 371 1.20 18.54 17.47
N ILE A 372 0.39 18.08 16.52
CA ILE A 372 0.52 18.39 15.10
C ILE A 372 -0.77 19.06 14.61
N GLY A 373 -0.65 20.23 13.99
CA GLY A 373 -1.74 20.93 13.35
C GLY A 373 -1.90 20.59 11.86
N ARG A 374 -3.09 20.82 11.30
CA ARG A 374 -3.37 20.62 9.86
C ARG A 374 -2.47 21.47 8.97
N GLU A 375 -2.11 22.67 9.39
CA GLU A 375 -1.18 23.54 8.65
C GLU A 375 0.23 22.93 8.59
N GLN A 376 0.75 22.39 9.71
CA GLN A 376 2.04 21.72 9.76
C GLN A 376 2.04 20.45 8.89
N PHE A 377 0.93 19.70 8.88
CA PHE A 377 0.73 18.59 7.96
C PHE A 377 0.78 19.07 6.51
N ALA A 378 0.02 20.11 6.14
CA ALA A 378 0.02 20.66 4.79
C ALA A 378 1.42 21.05 4.32
N GLN A 379 2.18 21.75 5.17
CA GLN A 379 3.58 22.12 4.88
C GLN A 379 4.49 20.89 4.71
N SER A 380 4.24 19.83 5.46
CA SER A 380 5.03 18.60 5.40
C SER A 380 4.87 17.86 4.06
N ILE A 381 3.69 17.94 3.44
CA ILE A 381 3.31 17.11 2.27
C ILE A 381 3.29 17.89 0.95
N ILE A 382 3.83 19.11 0.89
CA ILE A 382 3.82 19.96 -0.32
C ILE A 382 4.33 19.16 -1.54
N HIS A 383 5.52 18.57 -1.47
CA HIS A 383 6.14 17.91 -2.63
C HIS A 383 5.35 16.71 -3.17
N PRO A 384 4.90 15.74 -2.35
CA PRO A 384 4.05 14.67 -2.88
C PRO A 384 2.73 15.18 -3.46
N VAL A 385 2.12 16.22 -2.88
CA VAL A 385 0.88 16.80 -3.41
C VAL A 385 1.11 17.50 -4.75
N GLU A 386 2.20 18.28 -4.89
CA GLU A 386 2.60 18.88 -6.18
C GLU A 386 2.74 17.83 -7.30
N LYS A 387 3.36 16.69 -7.01
CA LYS A 387 3.47 15.57 -7.95
C LYS A 387 2.10 15.01 -8.34
N MET A 388 1.21 14.80 -7.36
CA MET A 388 -0.15 14.31 -7.62
C MET A 388 -0.92 15.28 -8.53
N VAL A 389 -0.81 16.59 -8.28
CA VAL A 389 -1.44 17.61 -9.13
C VAL A 389 -0.84 17.65 -10.53
N ALA A 390 0.48 17.51 -10.66
CA ALA A 390 1.14 17.44 -11.97
C ALA A 390 0.61 16.27 -12.82
N LEU A 391 0.41 15.08 -12.22
CA LEU A 391 -0.18 13.95 -12.94
C LEU A 391 -1.59 14.24 -13.48
N MET A 392 -2.40 14.96 -12.71
CA MET A 392 -3.74 15.35 -13.14
C MET A 392 -3.69 16.33 -14.32
N LEU A 393 -2.78 17.30 -14.26
CA LEU A 393 -2.59 18.26 -15.34
C LEU A 393 -2.06 17.59 -16.61
N ASP A 394 -1.11 16.66 -16.47
CA ASP A 394 -0.58 15.87 -17.59
C ASP A 394 -1.67 15.01 -18.23
N ALA A 395 -2.56 14.39 -17.45
CA ALA A 395 -3.67 13.62 -17.98
C ALA A 395 -4.63 14.50 -18.79
N ILE A 396 -4.95 15.70 -18.30
CA ILE A 396 -5.80 16.68 -19.01
C ILE A 396 -5.14 17.14 -20.30
N GLU A 397 -3.84 17.45 -20.27
CA GLU A 397 -3.08 17.89 -21.45
C GLU A 397 -3.03 16.80 -22.52
N GLN A 398 -2.73 15.54 -22.14
CA GLN A 398 -2.71 14.40 -23.06
C GLN A 398 -4.07 14.12 -23.68
N ALA A 399 -5.17 14.31 -22.93
CA ALA A 399 -6.52 14.13 -23.44
C ALA A 399 -6.92 15.21 -24.46
N GLY A 400 -6.30 16.39 -24.42
CA GLY A 400 -6.61 17.52 -25.29
C GLY A 400 -7.97 18.19 -25.06
N GLU A 401 -8.70 17.77 -24.03
CA GLU A 401 -9.99 18.36 -23.64
C GLU A 401 -10.09 18.50 -22.12
N LYS A 402 -10.93 19.43 -21.63
CA LYS A 402 -11.15 19.62 -20.20
C LYS A 402 -12.16 18.64 -19.66
N PRO A 403 -11.98 18.15 -18.42
CA PRO A 403 -13.01 17.33 -17.78
C PRO A 403 -14.21 18.18 -17.36
N ASP A 404 -15.41 17.58 -17.46
CA ASP A 404 -16.64 18.14 -16.91
C ASP A 404 -16.69 18.00 -15.38
N VAL A 405 -16.03 16.96 -14.86
CA VAL A 405 -16.00 16.61 -13.44
C VAL A 405 -14.70 15.88 -13.10
N ILE A 406 -14.22 16.11 -11.88
CA ILE A 406 -13.11 15.36 -11.26
C ILE A 406 -13.72 14.37 -10.27
N TYR A 407 -13.51 13.08 -10.49
CA TYR A 407 -13.91 12.02 -9.57
C TYR A 407 -12.70 11.50 -8.82
N MET A 408 -12.65 11.77 -7.51
CA MET A 408 -11.53 11.38 -6.64
C MET A 408 -11.88 10.14 -5.82
N THR A 409 -10.97 9.18 -5.80
CA THR A 409 -11.05 7.95 -5.02
C THR A 409 -9.71 7.64 -4.33
N GLY A 410 -9.68 6.59 -3.50
CA GLY A 410 -8.55 6.29 -2.65
C GLY A 410 -8.59 7.01 -1.31
N GLY A 411 -7.97 6.39 -0.29
CA GLY A 411 -8.05 6.88 1.10
C GLY A 411 -7.53 8.31 1.30
N SER A 412 -6.49 8.70 0.56
CA SER A 412 -5.85 10.02 0.66
C SER A 412 -6.65 11.13 -0.05
N ALA A 413 -7.57 10.77 -0.95
CA ALA A 413 -8.45 11.72 -1.62
C ALA A 413 -9.41 12.46 -0.64
N LYS A 414 -9.66 11.88 0.54
CA LYS A 414 -10.44 12.52 1.62
C LYS A 414 -9.75 13.72 2.26
N SER A 415 -8.43 13.85 2.12
CA SER A 415 -7.67 14.91 2.78
C SER A 415 -8.11 16.29 2.29
N PRO A 416 -8.58 17.18 3.17
CA PRO A 416 -8.91 18.56 2.79
C PRO A 416 -7.72 19.30 2.19
N VAL A 417 -6.49 18.96 2.59
CA VAL A 417 -5.26 19.54 2.07
C VAL A 417 -5.04 19.16 0.61
N VAL A 418 -5.24 17.87 0.28
CA VAL A 418 -5.13 17.39 -1.11
C VAL A 418 -6.22 17.98 -1.98
N GLN A 419 -7.47 17.98 -1.52
CA GLN A 419 -8.59 18.56 -2.25
C GLN A 419 -8.42 20.08 -2.48
N ALA A 420 -7.87 20.81 -1.51
CA ALA A 420 -7.58 22.23 -1.67
C ALA A 420 -6.54 22.48 -2.76
N ALA A 421 -5.47 21.71 -2.79
CA ALA A 421 -4.44 21.80 -3.83
C ALA A 421 -5.00 21.49 -5.23
N VAL A 422 -5.86 20.47 -5.35
CA VAL A 422 -6.55 20.15 -6.63
C VAL A 422 -7.39 21.34 -7.11
N ARG A 423 -8.23 21.91 -6.24
CA ARG A 423 -9.05 23.10 -6.60
C ARG A 423 -8.22 24.31 -7.00
N GLU A 424 -7.11 24.53 -6.32
CA GLU A 424 -6.20 25.66 -6.59
C GLU A 424 -5.57 25.57 -7.99
N HIS A 425 -5.13 24.38 -8.40
CA HIS A 425 -4.32 24.22 -9.62
C HIS A 425 -5.14 23.83 -10.85
N ILE A 426 -6.21 23.05 -10.69
CA ILE A 426 -7.03 22.57 -11.84
C ILE A 426 -8.18 23.54 -12.12
N GLY A 427 -8.54 24.40 -11.15
CA GLY A 427 -9.57 25.41 -11.32
C GLY A 427 -10.96 24.97 -10.88
N ASN A 428 -11.99 25.69 -11.30
CA ASN A 428 -13.35 25.54 -10.79
C ASN A 428 -14.14 24.43 -11.52
N ILE A 429 -13.57 23.20 -11.52
CA ILE A 429 -14.24 22.00 -12.02
C ILE A 429 -14.92 21.30 -10.83
N PRO A 430 -16.17 20.81 -10.97
CA PRO A 430 -16.83 20.05 -9.91
C PRO A 430 -15.97 18.86 -9.47
N LEU A 431 -15.71 18.77 -8.16
CA LEU A 431 -14.96 17.70 -7.54
C LEU A 431 -15.94 16.82 -6.77
N LEU A 432 -16.03 15.56 -7.15
CA LEU A 432 -16.89 14.56 -6.53
C LEU A 432 -16.05 13.51 -5.80
N ASP A 433 -16.45 13.21 -4.59
CA ASP A 433 -15.84 12.15 -3.79
C ASP A 433 -16.53 10.82 -4.09
N GLY A 434 -15.72 9.78 -4.35
CA GLY A 434 -16.19 8.41 -4.49
C GLY A 434 -16.25 7.64 -3.17
N ASP A 435 -16.67 6.38 -3.24
CA ASP A 435 -16.36 5.43 -2.18
C ASP A 435 -14.85 5.16 -2.18
N HIS A 436 -14.14 5.84 -1.28
CA HIS A 436 -12.69 5.93 -1.29
C HIS A 436 -11.95 4.60 -1.15
N PHE A 437 -12.63 3.55 -0.74
CA PHE A 437 -12.02 2.22 -0.58
C PHE A 437 -12.69 1.15 -1.45
N GLY A 438 -13.93 1.36 -1.89
CA GLY A 438 -14.73 0.37 -2.60
C GLY A 438 -14.83 0.56 -4.10
N SER A 439 -14.58 1.77 -4.63
CA SER A 439 -14.76 2.08 -6.05
C SER A 439 -13.92 1.18 -6.97
N VAL A 440 -12.64 1.00 -6.64
CA VAL A 440 -11.74 0.14 -7.44
C VAL A 440 -12.23 -1.30 -7.42
N ALA A 441 -12.46 -1.89 -6.23
CA ALA A 441 -12.93 -3.27 -6.10
C ALA A 441 -14.31 -3.49 -6.77
N SER A 442 -15.22 -2.51 -6.63
CA SER A 442 -16.53 -2.52 -7.27
C SER A 442 -16.43 -2.48 -8.79
N GLY A 443 -15.60 -1.59 -9.32
CA GLY A 443 -15.38 -1.47 -10.76
C GLY A 443 -14.67 -2.70 -11.35
N LEU A 444 -13.69 -3.27 -10.65
CA LEU A 444 -13.06 -4.55 -11.02
C LEU A 444 -14.08 -5.68 -11.06
N THR A 445 -15.03 -5.67 -10.12
CA THR A 445 -16.14 -6.64 -10.08
C THR A 445 -17.06 -6.52 -11.31
N VAL A 446 -17.40 -5.28 -11.68
CA VAL A 446 -18.18 -5.01 -12.89
C VAL A 446 -17.43 -5.45 -14.14
N TRP A 447 -16.13 -5.16 -14.21
CA TRP A 447 -15.28 -5.56 -15.32
C TRP A 447 -15.14 -7.09 -15.43
N ALA A 448 -14.92 -7.77 -14.31
CA ALA A 448 -14.84 -9.24 -14.26
C ALA A 448 -16.14 -9.90 -14.80
N ASP A 449 -17.29 -9.36 -14.46
CA ASP A 449 -18.56 -9.85 -14.97
C ASP A 449 -18.68 -9.66 -16.50
N ARG A 450 -18.11 -8.61 -17.07
CA ARG A 450 -18.13 -8.37 -18.54
C ARG A 450 -17.26 -9.36 -19.32
N ILE A 451 -16.07 -9.66 -18.82
CA ILE A 451 -15.06 -10.44 -19.58
C ILE A 451 -15.13 -11.95 -19.32
N PHE A 452 -15.75 -12.38 -18.22
CA PHE A 452 -15.85 -13.80 -17.85
C PHE A 452 -17.26 -14.37 -17.97
N ARG A 453 -18.20 -13.63 -18.52
CA ARG A 453 -19.56 -14.13 -18.84
C ARG A 453 -19.58 -15.18 -19.92
#